data_9044e009ae06c0196795f1f564957747
#
_entry.id   9044e009ae06c0196795f1f564957747
#
_cell.length_a   1.000
_cell.length_b   1.000
_cell.length_c   1.000
_cell.angle_alpha   90.00
_cell.angle_beta   90.00
_cell.angle_gamma   90.00
#
_symmetry.space_group_name_H-M   'P 1'
#
loop_
_entity.id
_entity.type
_entity.pdbx_description
1 polymer ?
#
loop_
_entity_poly.entity_id
_entity_poly.type
_entity_poly.pdbx_seq_one_letter_code
_entity_poly.pdbx_strand_id
1 'polypeptide(L)'
;MKKNLICSILILTSFLLSSQEKTSYQIPKKELLELIDVELAPTVIKDSKNENMILLYRDAYKSISDLSQEELRIAGLRVNPSKYIGSRTTYYKNVKVLKLSNSKQAKQLQGLPIKPKLSNFTISPDESKIALTNTTN
;
A
#
# COMPACT_ATOMS: atom_id res chain seq x y z
N MET A 1 -12.07 -8.56 63.30
CA MET A 1 -12.36 -7.23 62.74
C MET A 1 -11.34 -6.74 61.73
N LYS A 2 -10.01 -6.74 62.02
CA LYS A 2 -8.98 -6.23 61.09
C LYS A 2 -8.94 -6.98 59.74
N LYS A 3 -9.10 -8.30 59.71
CA LYS A 3 -9.11 -9.10 58.48
C LYS A 3 -10.26 -8.74 57.53
N ASN A 4 -11.43 -8.50 58.05
CA ASN A 4 -12.60 -8.14 57.25
C ASN A 4 -12.47 -6.72 56.65
N LEU A 5 -11.81 -5.80 57.37
CA LEU A 5 -11.53 -4.46 56.89
C LEU A 5 -10.56 -4.47 55.71
N ILE A 6 -9.52 -5.30 55.78
CA ILE A 6 -8.53 -5.45 54.69
C ILE A 6 -9.18 -6.04 53.43
N CYS A 7 -10.04 -7.07 53.59
CA CYS A 7 -10.79 -7.63 52.46
C CYS A 7 -11.72 -6.61 51.80
N SER A 8 -12.41 -5.78 52.59
CA SER A 8 -13.29 -4.72 52.06
C SER A 8 -12.51 -3.66 51.28
N ILE A 9 -11.33 -3.27 51.75
CA ILE A 9 -10.47 -2.31 51.05
C ILE A 9 -9.97 -2.90 49.73
N LEU A 10 -9.56 -4.19 49.71
CA LEU A 10 -9.10 -4.86 48.48
C LEU A 10 -10.20 -4.97 47.44
N ILE A 11 -11.44 -5.22 47.84
CA ILE A 11 -12.60 -5.27 46.92
C ILE A 11 -12.89 -3.87 46.36
N LEU A 12 -12.79 -2.84 47.19
CA LEU A 12 -13.05 -1.45 46.77
C LEU A 12 -12.01 -0.97 45.73
N THR A 13 -10.74 -1.36 45.87
CA THR A 13 -9.68 -0.99 44.91
C THR A 13 -9.83 -1.70 43.57
N SER A 14 -10.44 -2.88 43.52
CA SER A 14 -10.72 -3.61 42.27
C SER A 14 -11.72 -2.87 41.37
N PHE A 15 -12.66 -2.13 41.92
CA PHE A 15 -13.61 -1.33 41.17
C PHE A 15 -13.03 -0.05 40.56
N LEU A 16 -11.89 0.43 41.05
CA LEU A 16 -11.24 1.62 40.54
C LEU A 16 -10.31 1.33 39.36
N LEU A 17 -10.03 0.06 39.04
CA LEU A 17 -9.14 -0.35 37.95
C LEU A 17 -9.84 -0.48 36.59
N SER A 18 -11.13 -0.16 36.48
CA SER A 18 -11.87 -0.22 35.19
C SER A 18 -11.74 1.03 34.33
N SER A 19 -10.63 1.77 34.44
CA SER A 19 -10.38 2.96 33.64
C SER A 19 -9.55 2.63 32.39
N GLN A 20 -10.02 1.67 31.59
CA GLN A 20 -9.60 1.62 30.19
C GLN A 20 -10.71 2.29 29.36
N GLU A 21 -10.64 3.60 29.22
CA GLU A 21 -11.37 4.27 28.15
C GLU A 21 -10.99 3.59 26.83
N LYS A 22 -11.97 3.02 26.14
CA LYS A 22 -11.83 2.62 24.75
C LYS A 22 -11.60 3.90 23.95
N THR A 23 -10.34 4.32 23.85
CA THR A 23 -9.97 5.37 22.94
C THR A 23 -10.24 4.84 21.52
N SER A 24 -11.43 5.16 21.00
CA SER A 24 -11.72 4.94 19.59
C SER A 24 -10.75 5.80 18.76
N TYR A 25 -10.25 5.23 17.67
CA TYR A 25 -9.44 6.00 16.72
C TYR A 25 -10.19 7.26 16.32
N GLN A 26 -9.61 8.42 16.59
CA GLN A 26 -10.16 9.69 16.15
C GLN A 26 -9.85 9.87 14.68
N ILE A 27 -10.87 10.11 13.88
CA ILE A 27 -10.70 10.47 12.48
C ILE A 27 -10.19 11.92 12.45
N PRO A 28 -9.05 12.21 11.79
CA PRO A 28 -8.55 13.56 11.65
C PRO A 28 -9.57 14.47 10.96
N LYS A 29 -9.43 15.78 11.13
CA LYS A 29 -10.27 16.75 10.42
C LYS A 29 -10.10 16.56 8.91
N LYS A 30 -11.18 16.85 8.16
CA LYS A 30 -11.24 16.64 6.71
C LYS A 30 -10.09 17.31 5.97
N GLU A 31 -9.72 18.54 6.38
CA GLU A 31 -8.63 19.31 5.78
C GLU A 31 -7.27 18.59 5.93
N LEU A 32 -7.06 17.90 7.05
CA LEU A 32 -5.85 17.10 7.27
C LEU A 32 -5.87 15.80 6.45
N LEU A 33 -7.04 15.17 6.31
CA LEU A 33 -7.18 13.96 5.48
C LEU A 33 -6.91 14.28 4.02
N GLU A 34 -7.41 15.39 3.49
CA GLU A 34 -7.17 15.83 2.12
C GLU A 34 -5.68 16.07 1.83
N LEU A 35 -4.89 16.50 2.81
CA LEU A 35 -3.44 16.67 2.67
C LEU A 35 -2.66 15.33 2.70
N ILE A 36 -3.17 14.34 3.42
CA ILE A 36 -2.50 13.04 3.59
C ILE A 36 -2.90 12.06 2.49
N ASP A 37 -4.17 12.11 2.06
CA ASP A 37 -4.75 11.18 1.07
C ASP A 37 -4.60 11.69 -0.37
N VAL A 38 -3.48 12.34 -0.66
CA VAL A 38 -3.16 12.81 -2.00
C VAL A 38 -2.59 11.65 -2.83
N GLU A 39 -3.08 11.51 -4.07
CA GLU A 39 -2.52 10.56 -5.01
C GLU A 39 -1.06 10.94 -5.34
N LEU A 40 -0.14 9.99 -5.16
CA LEU A 40 1.26 10.20 -5.50
C LEU A 40 1.42 10.48 -7.00
N ALA A 41 2.37 11.35 -7.33
CA ALA A 41 2.81 11.51 -8.71
C ALA A 41 3.23 10.15 -9.29
N PRO A 42 2.81 9.82 -10.52
CA PRO A 42 3.17 8.57 -11.15
C PRO A 42 4.68 8.48 -11.43
N THR A 43 5.21 7.27 -11.41
CA THR A 43 6.53 7.00 -11.98
C THR A 43 6.42 7.14 -13.49
N VAL A 44 7.27 7.98 -14.09
CA VAL A 44 7.26 8.27 -15.53
C VAL A 44 8.39 7.51 -16.21
N ILE A 45 8.05 6.73 -17.22
CA ILE A 45 9.01 6.05 -18.10
C ILE A 45 8.78 6.58 -19.53
N LYS A 46 9.85 7.01 -20.18
CA LYS A 46 9.78 7.50 -21.55
C LYS A 46 10.35 6.44 -22.51
N ASP A 47 9.80 6.41 -23.72
CA ASP A 47 10.40 5.65 -24.81
C ASP A 47 11.71 6.32 -25.31
N SER A 48 12.53 5.62 -26.09
CA SER A 48 13.82 6.12 -26.59
C SER A 48 13.64 7.32 -27.53
N LYS A 49 12.53 7.40 -28.23
CA LYS A 49 12.21 8.49 -29.16
C LYS A 49 11.59 9.70 -28.46
N ASN A 50 11.30 9.61 -27.17
CA ASN A 50 10.57 10.62 -26.39
C ASN A 50 9.20 11.01 -27.00
N GLU A 51 8.54 10.07 -27.67
CA GLU A 51 7.21 10.28 -28.25
C GLU A 51 6.09 9.89 -27.28
N ASN A 52 6.35 8.91 -26.42
CA ASN A 52 5.40 8.39 -25.47
C ASN A 52 5.95 8.40 -24.04
N MET A 53 5.07 8.62 -23.09
CA MET A 53 5.33 8.46 -21.68
C MET A 53 4.39 7.41 -21.09
N ILE A 54 4.94 6.50 -20.30
CA ILE A 54 4.19 5.52 -19.53
C ILE A 54 4.17 5.98 -18.11
N LEU A 55 2.97 6.14 -17.57
CA LEU A 55 2.70 6.64 -16.23
C LEU A 55 2.24 5.48 -15.36
N LEU A 56 3.06 5.12 -14.37
CA LEU A 56 2.80 4.02 -13.43
C LEU A 56 2.34 4.60 -12.09
N TYR A 57 1.10 4.35 -11.72
CA TYR A 57 0.49 4.84 -10.48
C TYR A 57 0.59 3.81 -9.37
N ARG A 58 0.95 4.23 -8.18
CA ARG A 58 1.03 3.39 -6.99
C ARG A 58 0.38 4.06 -5.80
N ASP A 59 0.06 3.28 -4.78
CA ASP A 59 -0.39 3.83 -3.52
C ASP A 59 0.79 4.40 -2.71
N ALA A 60 0.51 5.41 -1.88
CA ALA A 60 1.50 6.03 -1.00
C ALA A 60 2.03 5.03 0.03
N TYR A 61 1.16 4.18 0.55
CA TYR A 61 1.46 3.23 1.61
C TYR A 61 1.02 1.83 1.23
N LYS A 62 1.71 0.83 1.76
CA LYS A 62 1.27 -0.56 1.67
C LYS A 62 0.05 -0.76 2.56
N SER A 63 -0.86 -1.62 2.13
CA SER A 63 -2.00 -2.02 2.96
C SER A 63 -1.55 -2.83 4.18
N ILE A 64 -2.36 -2.83 5.24
CA ILE A 64 -2.12 -3.69 6.41
C ILE A 64 -2.05 -5.15 5.99
N SER A 65 -2.88 -5.56 5.05
CA SER A 65 -2.86 -6.92 4.48
C SER A 65 -1.52 -7.26 3.81
N ASP A 66 -0.89 -6.31 3.11
CA ASP A 66 0.43 -6.54 2.51
C ASP A 66 1.54 -6.59 3.55
N LEU A 67 1.42 -5.79 4.61
CA LEU A 67 2.40 -5.73 5.71
C LEU A 67 2.32 -6.94 6.65
N SER A 68 1.15 -7.56 6.79
CA SER A 68 0.93 -8.73 7.65
C SER A 68 1.30 -10.06 7.01
N GLN A 69 1.73 -10.08 5.73
CA GLN A 69 2.12 -11.31 5.06
C GLN A 69 3.42 -11.86 5.64
N GLU A 70 3.53 -13.19 5.62
CA GLU A 70 4.73 -13.88 6.04
C GLU A 70 5.93 -13.45 5.22
N GLU A 71 7.04 -13.20 5.91
CA GLU A 71 8.31 -12.78 5.32
C GLU A 71 9.44 -13.70 5.79
N LEU A 72 10.08 -14.40 4.88
CA LEU A 72 11.32 -15.09 5.13
C LEU A 72 12.51 -14.16 4.92
N ARG A 73 13.42 -14.16 5.89
CA ARG A 73 14.66 -13.37 5.84
C ARG A 73 15.83 -14.31 5.64
N ILE A 74 16.41 -14.30 4.44
CA ILE A 74 17.50 -15.20 4.06
C ILE A 74 18.67 -14.35 3.57
N ALA A 75 19.74 -14.30 4.37
CA ALA A 75 21.00 -13.60 4.01
C ALA A 75 20.79 -12.19 3.40
N GLY A 76 19.90 -11.40 3.99
CA GLY A 76 19.56 -10.05 3.51
C GLY A 76 18.41 -9.99 2.50
N LEU A 77 18.03 -11.09 1.90
CA LEU A 77 16.84 -11.18 1.07
C LEU A 77 15.59 -11.29 1.95
N ARG A 78 14.52 -10.66 1.49
CA ARG A 78 13.20 -10.73 2.12
C ARG A 78 12.21 -11.25 1.09
N VAL A 79 11.75 -12.46 1.31
CA VAL A 79 10.94 -13.21 0.35
C VAL A 79 9.59 -13.54 0.96
N ASN A 80 8.54 -13.37 0.16
CA ASN A 80 7.23 -13.90 0.49
C ASN A 80 7.18 -15.37 0.03
N PRO A 81 7.08 -16.34 0.95
CA PRO A 81 7.16 -17.77 0.61
C PRO A 81 5.94 -18.26 -0.18
N SER A 82 4.79 -17.61 0.00
CA SER A 82 3.55 -18.00 -0.69
C SER A 82 3.51 -17.55 -2.15
N LYS A 83 4.24 -16.49 -2.48
CA LYS A 83 4.20 -15.85 -3.82
C LYS A 83 5.52 -15.94 -4.57
N TYR A 84 6.57 -16.44 -3.93
CA TYR A 84 7.92 -16.57 -4.49
C TYR A 84 8.49 -15.27 -5.05
N ILE A 85 8.16 -14.15 -4.44
CA ILE A 85 8.60 -12.80 -4.82
C ILE A 85 9.21 -12.08 -3.62
N GLY A 86 9.93 -10.98 -3.88
CA GLY A 86 10.39 -10.10 -2.82
C GLY A 86 9.22 -9.55 -1.99
N SER A 87 9.25 -9.73 -0.66
CA SER A 87 8.17 -9.26 0.23
C SER A 87 8.00 -7.74 0.23
N ARG A 88 9.03 -7.01 -0.24
CA ARG A 88 9.01 -5.54 -0.31
C ARG A 88 8.77 -4.98 -1.70
N THR A 89 8.30 -5.81 -2.62
CA THR A 89 7.93 -5.39 -3.96
C THR A 89 6.91 -4.24 -3.91
N THR A 90 7.17 -3.20 -4.72
CA THR A 90 6.24 -2.10 -4.92
C THR A 90 5.29 -2.47 -6.04
N TYR A 91 3.99 -2.32 -5.80
CA TYR A 91 2.97 -2.60 -6.79
C TYR A 91 2.40 -1.32 -7.38
N TYR A 92 2.13 -1.36 -8.69
CA TYR A 92 1.40 -0.32 -9.39
C TYR A 92 -0.07 -0.73 -9.50
N LYS A 93 -0.97 0.22 -9.25
CA LYS A 93 -2.41 0.03 -9.31
C LYS A 93 -3.03 0.43 -10.65
N ASN A 94 -2.31 1.20 -11.43
CA ASN A 94 -2.80 1.69 -12.72
C ASN A 94 -1.64 2.05 -13.65
N VAL A 95 -1.90 1.96 -14.94
CA VAL A 95 -0.96 2.33 -16.01
C VAL A 95 -1.69 3.19 -17.02
N LYS A 96 -1.12 4.35 -17.34
CA LYS A 96 -1.60 5.22 -18.42
C LYS A 96 -0.48 5.47 -19.41
N VAL A 97 -0.83 5.67 -20.67
CA VAL A 97 0.10 6.04 -21.75
C VAL A 97 -0.27 7.44 -22.22
N LEU A 98 0.71 8.31 -22.27
CA LEU A 98 0.59 9.68 -22.73
C LEU A 98 1.44 9.86 -23.99
N LYS A 99 0.84 10.28 -25.11
CA LYS A 99 1.58 10.73 -26.26
C LYS A 99 2.00 12.19 -26.09
N LEU A 100 3.27 12.48 -26.24
CA LEU A 100 3.79 13.85 -26.07
C LEU A 100 3.23 14.84 -27.11
N SER A 101 2.94 14.36 -28.32
CA SER A 101 2.26 15.15 -29.35
C SER A 101 0.84 15.59 -28.96
N ASN A 102 0.22 14.85 -28.01
CA ASN A 102 -1.11 15.15 -27.47
C ASN A 102 -1.10 15.06 -25.94
N SER A 103 -0.32 15.93 -25.30
CA SER A 103 -0.05 15.90 -23.86
C SER A 103 -1.27 16.12 -22.97
N LYS A 104 -2.44 16.45 -23.53
CA LYS A 104 -3.64 16.77 -22.75
C LYS A 104 -4.43 15.54 -22.27
N GLN A 105 -4.19 14.35 -22.83
CA GLN A 105 -4.97 13.15 -22.51
C GLN A 105 -4.11 11.89 -22.37
N ALA A 106 -3.80 11.52 -21.14
CA ALA A 106 -3.26 10.22 -20.84
C ALA A 106 -4.36 9.15 -21.00
N LYS A 107 -4.12 8.14 -21.84
CA LYS A 107 -5.03 7.01 -22.03
C LYS A 107 -4.74 5.91 -21.03
N GLN A 108 -5.76 5.45 -20.33
CA GLN A 108 -5.62 4.30 -19.44
C GLN A 108 -5.43 3.00 -20.23
N LEU A 109 -4.53 2.14 -19.76
CA LEU A 109 -4.36 0.81 -20.32
C LEU A 109 -5.63 -0.01 -20.08
N GLN A 110 -6.18 -0.61 -21.15
CA GLN A 110 -7.35 -1.46 -21.07
C GLN A 110 -6.98 -2.90 -20.70
N GLY A 111 -7.94 -3.65 -20.18
CA GLY A 111 -7.73 -5.07 -19.83
C GLY A 111 -7.02 -5.32 -18.53
N LEU A 112 -6.80 -4.29 -17.71
CA LEU A 112 -6.26 -4.49 -16.36
C LEU A 112 -7.31 -5.20 -15.48
N PRO A 113 -6.86 -6.13 -14.60
CA PRO A 113 -7.74 -6.80 -13.65
C PRO A 113 -8.30 -5.81 -12.62
N ILE A 114 -9.34 -6.23 -11.90
CA ILE A 114 -9.90 -5.46 -10.79
C ILE A 114 -8.87 -5.44 -9.64
N LYS A 115 -8.52 -4.24 -9.14
CA LYS A 115 -7.50 -4.05 -8.09
C LYS A 115 -6.15 -4.69 -8.44
N PRO A 116 -5.51 -4.30 -9.55
CA PRO A 116 -4.31 -4.95 -10.01
C PRO A 116 -3.13 -4.67 -9.06
N LYS A 117 -2.27 -5.66 -8.88
CA LYS A 117 -0.97 -5.56 -8.21
C LYS A 117 0.13 -5.79 -9.26
N LEU A 118 0.43 -4.76 -10.03
CA LEU A 118 1.37 -4.83 -11.14
C LEU A 118 2.81 -4.59 -10.67
N SER A 119 3.74 -5.39 -11.18
CA SER A 119 5.16 -5.27 -10.91
C SER A 119 5.98 -5.66 -12.15
N ASN A 120 7.31 -5.60 -12.06
CA ASN A 120 8.23 -6.05 -13.10
C ASN A 120 7.93 -5.45 -14.48
N PHE A 121 7.80 -4.12 -14.52
CA PHE A 121 7.58 -3.40 -15.77
C PHE A 121 8.77 -3.58 -16.72
N THR A 122 8.50 -3.98 -17.95
CA THR A 122 9.51 -4.13 -19.02
C THR A 122 8.92 -3.65 -20.34
N ILE A 123 9.73 -3.00 -21.15
CA ILE A 123 9.40 -2.59 -22.51
C ILE A 123 10.12 -3.52 -23.49
N SER A 124 9.45 -3.90 -24.58
CA SER A 124 10.08 -4.68 -25.66
C SER A 124 11.19 -3.87 -26.36
N PRO A 125 12.21 -4.52 -26.94
CA PRO A 125 13.30 -3.80 -27.62
C PRO A 125 12.86 -2.88 -28.76
N ASP A 126 11.75 -3.21 -29.42
CA ASP A 126 11.11 -2.40 -30.46
C ASP A 126 10.15 -1.33 -29.92
N GLU A 127 9.99 -1.27 -28.58
CA GLU A 127 9.13 -0.35 -27.86
C GLU A 127 7.64 -0.41 -28.25
N SER A 128 7.25 -1.46 -28.98
CA SER A 128 5.85 -1.64 -29.39
C SER A 128 4.96 -2.25 -28.31
N LYS A 129 5.56 -2.90 -27.29
CA LYS A 129 4.86 -3.66 -26.26
C LYS A 129 5.43 -3.38 -24.89
N ILE A 130 4.56 -3.51 -23.90
CA ILE A 130 4.95 -3.52 -22.49
C ILE A 130 4.51 -4.84 -21.83
N ALA A 131 5.35 -5.34 -20.95
CA ALA A 131 5.04 -6.50 -20.14
C ALA A 131 5.02 -6.11 -18.66
N LEU A 132 4.07 -6.68 -17.93
CA LEU A 132 3.84 -6.47 -16.50
C LEU A 132 3.47 -7.80 -15.86
N THR A 133 3.93 -8.03 -14.66
CA THR A 133 3.47 -9.15 -13.82
C THR A 133 2.32 -8.67 -12.95
N ASN A 134 1.19 -9.39 -12.96
CA ASN A 134 0.12 -9.16 -11.98
C ASN A 134 0.19 -10.23 -10.90
N THR A 135 0.34 -9.80 -9.65
CA THR A 135 0.37 -10.70 -8.49
C THR A 135 -1.03 -10.82 -7.92
N THR A 136 -1.63 -11.99 -8.04
CA THR A 136 -2.92 -12.32 -7.39
C THR A 136 -2.68 -12.77 -5.95
N ASN A 137 -3.66 -12.52 -5.09
CA ASN A 137 -3.66 -13.02 -3.72
C ASN A 137 -4.10 -14.48 -3.69
#